data_7215b1bf6e0fc2e5eb4b3a3e3cc72a11
#
_entry.id   7215b1bf6e0fc2e5eb4b3a3e3cc72a11
#
_cell.length_a   1.000
_cell.length_b   1.000
_cell.length_c   1.000
_cell.angle_alpha   90.00
_cell.angle_beta   90.00
_cell.angle_gamma   90.00
#
_symmetry.space_group_name_H-M   'P 1'
#
loop_
_entity.id
_entity.type
_entity.pdbx_description
1 polymer ?
#
loop_
_entity_poly.entity_id
_entity_poly.type
_entity_poly.pdbx_seq_one_letter_code
_entity_poly.pdbx_strand_id
1 'polypeptide(L)'
;MKKLSIYTFLVVFLFSFSLSANNENLYKKLNTFGDVFETIRSNYVSDVDEEDVIEAAINGMLQSLDPHSSYMNLENYKEMQEQTDGKFGGLGIEVTSEDGWVKIISPIDGTPGAKAGIQPGDYITHIDNESIFGLSLTESVDKLRGLVGTTVNLKIAREGEDEPLEISITRAIITVEAVKFRREGNVGYIKLISFSEQADRGIKKAINNLKAEIGNDKLIGYVLDLRNNPGGLLGQSISVTDSFLNSGEIVSTKGRDKSDIGSFKALKEPISDLSLIHISEPTRLS
;
A
#
# COMPACT_ATOMS: atom_id res chain seq x y z
N MET A 1 41.50 11.73 56.21
CA MET A 1 41.41 11.11 54.88
C MET A 1 40.66 9.77 54.84
N LYS A 2 40.78 8.85 55.79
CA LYS A 2 40.08 7.55 55.80
C LYS A 2 38.54 7.63 55.96
N LYS A 3 38.01 8.61 56.70
CA LYS A 3 36.55 8.76 56.89
C LYS A 3 35.83 9.31 55.68
N LEU A 4 36.46 10.16 54.87
CA LEU A 4 35.87 10.70 53.62
C LEU A 4 35.72 9.62 52.55
N SER A 5 36.67 8.68 52.48
CA SER A 5 36.64 7.55 51.52
C SER A 5 35.51 6.57 51.80
N ILE A 6 35.13 6.36 53.09
CA ILE A 6 34.05 5.47 53.47
C ILE A 6 32.67 6.05 53.08
N TYR A 7 32.47 7.36 53.24
CA TYR A 7 31.22 8.02 52.83
C TYR A 7 31.04 8.05 51.31
N THR A 8 32.13 8.25 50.55
CA THR A 8 32.08 8.21 49.08
C THR A 8 31.75 6.81 48.58
N PHE A 9 32.29 5.77 49.21
CA PHE A 9 31.99 4.39 48.84
C PHE A 9 30.55 3.99 49.19
N LEU A 10 30.02 4.46 50.31
CA LEU A 10 28.64 4.21 50.73
C LEU A 10 27.62 4.90 49.84
N VAL A 11 27.89 6.15 49.40
CA VAL A 11 27.01 6.89 48.47
C VAL A 11 26.99 6.24 47.08
N VAL A 12 28.13 5.77 46.55
CA VAL A 12 28.21 5.05 45.29
C VAL A 12 27.47 3.71 45.34
N PHE A 13 27.56 3.00 46.47
CA PHE A 13 26.86 1.73 46.67
C PHE A 13 25.33 1.88 46.78
N LEU A 14 24.86 2.98 47.40
CA LEU A 14 23.42 3.28 47.45
C LEU A 14 22.84 3.72 46.11
N PHE A 15 23.64 4.34 45.22
CA PHE A 15 23.19 4.72 43.88
C PHE A 15 23.10 3.53 42.91
N SER A 16 23.86 2.46 43.17
CA SER A 16 23.83 1.25 42.31
C SER A 16 22.59 0.38 42.53
N PHE A 17 21.86 0.54 43.62
CA PHE A 17 20.67 -0.26 43.92
C PHE A 17 19.36 0.27 43.28
N SER A 18 19.35 1.51 42.79
CA SER A 18 18.11 2.14 42.29
C SER A 18 17.80 1.84 40.81
N LEU A 19 18.71 1.24 40.06
CA LEU A 19 18.49 0.93 38.63
C LEU A 19 17.91 -0.48 38.35
N SER A 20 17.86 -1.36 39.38
CA SER A 20 17.47 -2.77 39.19
C SER A 20 15.97 -3.04 39.32
N ALA A 21 15.21 -2.20 40.00
CA ALA A 21 13.82 -2.49 40.36
C ALA A 21 12.83 -2.40 39.18
N ASN A 22 13.17 -1.68 38.12
CA ASN A 22 12.27 -1.50 36.98
C ASN A 22 12.32 -2.69 35.97
N ASN A 23 13.43 -3.41 35.95
CA ASN A 23 13.61 -4.55 35.03
C ASN A 23 12.93 -5.84 35.56
N GLU A 24 12.89 -6.05 36.86
CA GLU A 24 12.31 -7.29 37.42
C GLU A 24 10.81 -7.42 37.13
N ASN A 25 10.07 -6.33 37.16
CA ASN A 25 8.64 -6.32 36.85
C ASN A 25 8.39 -6.54 35.35
N LEU A 26 9.26 -6.03 34.48
CA LEU A 26 9.18 -6.26 33.04
C LEU A 26 9.43 -7.74 32.70
N TYR A 27 10.49 -8.33 33.23
CA TYR A 27 10.78 -9.74 33.00
C TYR A 27 9.69 -10.67 33.55
N LYS A 28 9.08 -10.34 34.68
CA LYS A 28 7.93 -11.10 35.19
C LYS A 28 6.74 -11.07 34.23
N LYS A 29 6.45 -9.91 33.62
CA LYS A 29 5.38 -9.79 32.61
C LYS A 29 5.70 -10.56 31.32
N LEU A 30 6.96 -10.54 30.88
CA LEU A 30 7.39 -11.32 29.72
C LEU A 30 7.30 -12.82 29.99
N ASN A 31 7.64 -13.28 31.19
CA ASN A 31 7.41 -14.67 31.57
C ASN A 31 5.93 -15.03 31.56
N THR A 32 5.05 -14.16 32.10
CA THR A 32 3.59 -14.37 32.03
C THR A 32 3.11 -14.47 30.58
N PHE A 33 3.64 -13.64 29.68
CA PHE A 33 3.32 -13.74 28.25
C PHE A 33 3.74 -15.09 27.68
N GLY A 34 4.96 -15.57 27.99
CA GLY A 34 5.43 -16.88 27.57
C GLY A 34 4.58 -18.04 28.11
N ASP A 35 4.17 -17.97 29.40
CA ASP A 35 3.30 -18.95 30.03
C ASP A 35 1.93 -19.02 29.34
N VAL A 36 1.36 -17.86 28.98
CA VAL A 36 0.08 -17.78 28.26
C VAL A 36 0.23 -18.37 26.84
N PHE A 37 1.30 -18.02 26.13
CA PHE A 37 1.57 -18.55 24.81
C PHE A 37 1.70 -20.08 24.83
N GLU A 38 2.48 -20.63 25.78
CA GLU A 38 2.64 -22.08 25.94
C GLU A 38 1.31 -22.76 26.31
N THR A 39 0.48 -22.08 27.12
CA THR A 39 -0.85 -22.61 27.47
C THR A 39 -1.76 -22.69 26.25
N ILE A 40 -1.74 -21.68 25.38
CA ILE A 40 -2.49 -21.68 24.12
C ILE A 40 -2.00 -22.84 23.24
N ARG A 41 -0.70 -22.93 23.00
CA ARG A 41 -0.08 -23.95 22.17
C ARG A 41 -0.43 -25.37 22.62
N SER A 42 -0.44 -25.60 23.95
CA SER A 42 -0.62 -26.95 24.53
C SER A 42 -2.08 -27.36 24.71
N ASN A 43 -3.00 -26.42 24.92
CA ASN A 43 -4.34 -26.72 25.42
C ASN A 43 -5.48 -26.19 24.53
N TYR A 44 -5.19 -25.45 23.47
CA TYR A 44 -6.26 -24.98 22.59
C TYR A 44 -6.88 -26.16 21.82
N VAL A 45 -8.17 -26.05 21.47
CA VAL A 45 -8.98 -27.14 20.91
C VAL A 45 -8.55 -27.60 19.51
N SER A 46 -7.90 -26.72 18.76
CA SER A 46 -7.35 -26.98 17.43
C SER A 46 -5.86 -26.63 17.37
N ASP A 47 -5.15 -27.17 16.40
CA ASP A 47 -3.78 -26.78 16.14
C ASP A 47 -3.69 -25.27 15.90
N VAL A 48 -2.70 -24.66 16.51
CA VAL A 48 -2.48 -23.21 16.48
C VAL A 48 -1.19 -22.95 15.71
N ASP A 49 -1.26 -22.08 14.72
CA ASP A 49 -0.05 -21.56 14.08
C ASP A 49 0.66 -20.60 15.04
N GLU A 50 1.87 -20.97 15.42
CA GLU A 50 2.67 -20.22 16.40
C GLU A 50 3.06 -18.83 15.87
N GLU A 51 3.32 -18.70 14.56
CA GLU A 51 3.70 -17.44 13.91
C GLU A 51 2.53 -16.48 13.91
N ASP A 52 1.34 -16.94 13.54
CA ASP A 52 0.11 -16.14 13.55
C ASP A 52 -0.23 -15.58 14.93
N VAL A 53 -0.08 -16.39 15.98
CA VAL A 53 -0.35 -15.94 17.36
C VAL A 53 0.66 -14.91 17.83
N ILE A 54 1.94 -15.08 17.49
CA ILE A 54 2.98 -14.10 17.82
C ILE A 54 2.75 -12.80 17.05
N GLU A 55 2.43 -12.85 15.77
CA GLU A 55 2.09 -11.67 14.95
C GLU A 55 0.88 -10.92 15.52
N ALA A 56 -0.17 -11.65 15.89
CA ALA A 56 -1.35 -11.07 16.54
C ALA A 56 -1.01 -10.37 17.86
N ALA A 57 -0.12 -10.95 18.66
CA ALA A 57 0.33 -10.35 19.91
C ALA A 57 1.15 -9.07 19.66
N ILE A 58 2.06 -9.06 18.69
CA ILE A 58 2.83 -7.88 18.28
C ILE A 58 1.88 -6.78 17.80
N ASN A 59 0.91 -7.11 16.95
CA ASN A 59 -0.08 -6.16 16.48
C ASN A 59 -0.94 -5.60 17.61
N GLY A 60 -1.32 -6.44 18.59
CA GLY A 60 -2.02 -5.99 19.79
C GLY A 60 -1.23 -4.96 20.61
N MET A 61 0.08 -5.15 20.74
CA MET A 61 0.95 -4.16 21.40
C MET A 61 0.99 -2.83 20.61
N LEU A 62 1.14 -2.87 19.31
CA LEU A 62 1.22 -1.68 18.47
C LEU A 62 -0.10 -0.92 18.43
N GLN A 63 -1.23 -1.61 18.30
CA GLN A 63 -2.57 -1.02 18.34
C GLN A 63 -2.88 -0.35 19.68
N SER A 64 -2.23 -0.77 20.78
CA SER A 64 -2.37 -0.07 22.08
C SER A 64 -1.73 1.31 22.09
N LEU A 65 -0.87 1.65 21.14
CA LEU A 65 -0.23 2.95 20.99
C LEU A 65 -1.12 3.93 20.22
N ASP A 66 -1.55 3.51 19.04
CA ASP A 66 -2.41 4.28 18.16
C ASP A 66 -2.99 3.36 17.04
N PRO A 67 -4.05 3.81 16.32
CA PRO A 67 -4.68 2.99 15.28
C PRO A 67 -3.87 2.88 13.97
N HIS A 68 -2.73 3.56 13.85
CA HIS A 68 -1.91 3.62 12.64
C HIS A 68 -0.64 2.77 12.75
N SER A 69 -0.29 2.36 13.98
CA SER A 69 0.87 1.51 14.22
C SER A 69 0.52 0.05 14.00
N SER A 70 1.25 -0.63 13.12
CA SER A 70 1.04 -2.05 12.80
C SER A 70 2.37 -2.74 12.50
N TYR A 71 2.39 -4.04 12.70
CA TYR A 71 3.45 -4.92 12.24
C TYR A 71 3.04 -5.53 10.90
N MET A 72 3.99 -5.65 10.00
CA MET A 72 3.82 -6.33 8.73
C MET A 72 4.85 -7.45 8.64
N ASN A 73 4.39 -8.67 8.37
CA ASN A 73 5.28 -9.74 7.98
C ASN A 73 5.89 -9.46 6.59
N LEU A 74 6.78 -10.35 6.13
CA LEU A 74 7.49 -10.14 4.86
C LEU A 74 6.54 -10.08 3.65
N GLU A 75 5.47 -10.85 3.68
CA GLU A 75 4.48 -10.91 2.60
C GLU A 75 3.68 -9.60 2.53
N ASN A 76 3.06 -9.20 3.63
CA ASN A 76 2.32 -7.94 3.74
C ASN A 76 3.21 -6.71 3.43
N TYR A 77 4.48 -6.75 3.82
CA TYR A 77 5.44 -5.68 3.50
C TYR A 77 5.72 -5.61 1.99
N LYS A 78 5.88 -6.74 1.31
CA LYS A 78 6.06 -6.78 -0.15
C LYS A 78 4.82 -6.26 -0.88
N GLU A 79 3.62 -6.68 -0.45
CA GLU A 79 2.37 -6.17 -1.02
C GLU A 79 2.25 -4.66 -0.87
N MET A 80 2.56 -4.13 0.32
CA MET A 80 2.58 -2.69 0.56
C MET A 80 3.59 -1.99 -0.35
N GLN A 81 4.79 -2.57 -0.55
CA GLN A 81 5.77 -2.03 -1.49
C GLN A 81 5.23 -2.01 -2.92
N GLU A 82 4.62 -3.09 -3.41
CA GLU A 82 4.03 -3.14 -4.75
C GLU A 82 2.93 -2.07 -4.92
N GLN A 83 2.10 -1.88 -3.92
CA GLN A 83 1.06 -0.83 -3.93
C GLN A 83 1.66 0.58 -3.95
N THR A 84 2.71 0.82 -3.17
CA THR A 84 3.38 2.14 -3.10
C THR A 84 4.23 2.42 -4.33
N ASP A 85 4.90 1.43 -4.89
CA ASP A 85 5.63 1.55 -6.16
C ASP A 85 4.67 1.72 -7.34
N GLY A 86 3.42 1.23 -7.20
CA GLY A 86 2.45 1.18 -8.29
C GLY A 86 2.88 0.23 -9.40
N LYS A 87 3.64 -0.81 -9.06
CA LYS A 87 4.17 -1.82 -9.99
C LYS A 87 4.19 -3.18 -9.31
N PHE A 88 3.79 -4.21 -10.06
CA PHE A 88 3.85 -5.59 -9.61
C PHE A 88 4.14 -6.55 -10.77
N GLY A 89 4.61 -7.74 -10.43
CA GLY A 89 4.80 -8.81 -11.40
C GLY A 89 3.49 -9.53 -11.68
N GLY A 90 3.05 -9.54 -12.95
CA GLY A 90 1.75 -10.12 -13.29
C GLY A 90 1.47 -10.17 -14.78
N LEU A 91 0.20 -10.37 -15.12
CA LEU A 91 -0.28 -10.55 -16.49
C LEU A 91 -0.86 -9.27 -17.10
N GLY A 92 -1.29 -8.33 -16.25
CA GLY A 92 -1.96 -7.10 -16.70
C GLY A 92 -3.37 -7.33 -17.20
N ILE A 93 -4.17 -8.03 -16.40
CA ILE A 93 -5.60 -8.26 -16.63
C ILE A 93 -6.40 -7.74 -15.44
N GLU A 94 -7.54 -7.14 -15.70
CA GLU A 94 -8.53 -6.78 -14.71
C GLU A 94 -9.55 -7.90 -14.57
N VAL A 95 -9.79 -8.37 -13.35
CA VAL A 95 -10.60 -9.56 -13.09
C VAL A 95 -11.65 -9.30 -12.02
N THR A 96 -12.70 -10.11 -12.03
CA THR A 96 -13.72 -10.17 -10.98
C THR A 96 -14.09 -11.62 -10.70
N SER A 97 -14.79 -11.87 -9.60
CA SER A 97 -15.37 -13.18 -9.31
C SER A 97 -16.81 -13.21 -9.82
N GLU A 98 -17.17 -14.26 -10.56
CA GLU A 98 -18.52 -14.52 -11.07
C GLU A 98 -18.78 -16.04 -11.05
N ASP A 99 -19.83 -16.47 -10.34
CA ASP A 99 -20.27 -17.88 -10.23
C ASP A 99 -19.17 -18.87 -9.79
N GLY A 100 -18.28 -18.42 -8.90
CA GLY A 100 -17.18 -19.22 -8.36
C GLY A 100 -15.95 -19.33 -9.29
N TRP A 101 -15.94 -18.60 -10.39
CA TRP A 101 -14.84 -18.49 -11.35
C TRP A 101 -14.26 -17.08 -11.40
N VAL A 102 -13.06 -16.95 -11.93
CA VAL A 102 -12.45 -15.67 -12.21
C VAL A 102 -12.78 -15.25 -13.63
N LYS A 103 -13.59 -14.18 -13.76
CA LYS A 103 -13.95 -13.58 -15.04
C LYS A 103 -13.03 -12.41 -15.34
N ILE A 104 -12.55 -12.34 -16.58
CA ILE A 104 -11.74 -11.24 -17.10
C ILE A 104 -12.67 -10.10 -17.52
N ILE A 105 -12.52 -8.94 -16.88
CA ILE A 105 -13.21 -7.70 -17.25
C ILE A 105 -12.55 -7.12 -18.50
N SER A 106 -11.22 -6.95 -18.43
CA SER A 106 -10.43 -6.46 -19.56
C SER A 106 -8.93 -6.76 -19.39
N PRO A 107 -8.19 -7.08 -20.44
CA PRO A 107 -6.75 -6.97 -20.44
C PRO A 107 -6.34 -5.49 -20.53
N ILE A 108 -5.22 -5.15 -19.88
CA ILE A 108 -4.61 -3.81 -19.95
C ILE A 108 -3.74 -3.74 -21.20
N ASP A 109 -3.92 -2.70 -22.00
CA ASP A 109 -3.19 -2.52 -23.27
C ASP A 109 -1.66 -2.60 -23.08
N GLY A 110 -1.00 -3.31 -24.01
CA GLY A 110 0.45 -3.46 -24.04
C GLY A 110 1.02 -4.46 -23.03
N THR A 111 0.21 -5.02 -22.15
CA THR A 111 0.63 -6.01 -21.14
C THR A 111 0.73 -7.43 -21.72
N PRO A 112 1.35 -8.37 -20.98
CA PRO A 112 1.44 -9.77 -21.41
C PRO A 112 0.08 -10.41 -21.70
N GLY A 113 -0.94 -10.17 -20.87
CA GLY A 113 -2.28 -10.72 -21.07
C GLY A 113 -2.92 -10.24 -22.38
N ALA A 114 -2.82 -8.94 -22.68
CA ALA A 114 -3.31 -8.40 -23.96
C ALA A 114 -2.56 -9.01 -25.15
N LYS A 115 -1.24 -9.14 -25.07
CA LYS A 115 -0.40 -9.74 -26.12
C LYS A 115 -0.67 -11.22 -26.33
N ALA A 116 -1.07 -11.94 -25.28
CA ALA A 116 -1.43 -13.34 -25.35
C ALA A 116 -2.84 -13.60 -25.91
N GLY A 117 -3.59 -12.55 -26.24
CA GLY A 117 -4.92 -12.66 -26.84
C GLY A 117 -6.04 -12.95 -25.84
N ILE A 118 -5.85 -12.64 -24.57
CA ILE A 118 -6.92 -12.63 -23.57
C ILE A 118 -7.96 -11.58 -23.95
N GLN A 119 -9.24 -11.92 -23.76
CA GLN A 119 -10.37 -11.07 -24.16
C GLN A 119 -11.29 -10.76 -22.97
N PRO A 120 -12.00 -9.62 -23.00
CA PRO A 120 -13.08 -9.35 -22.06
C PRO A 120 -14.14 -10.46 -22.11
N GLY A 121 -14.60 -10.91 -20.94
CA GLY A 121 -15.59 -11.97 -20.84
C GLY A 121 -15.00 -13.39 -20.74
N ASP A 122 -13.71 -13.59 -20.94
CA ASP A 122 -13.04 -14.86 -20.69
C ASP A 122 -13.16 -15.29 -19.23
N TYR A 123 -13.28 -16.59 -18.96
CA TYR A 123 -13.23 -17.16 -17.62
C TYR A 123 -11.97 -17.99 -17.44
N ILE A 124 -11.19 -17.69 -16.43
CA ILE A 124 -10.05 -18.52 -16.04
C ILE A 124 -10.60 -19.70 -15.22
N THR A 125 -10.34 -20.92 -15.69
CA THR A 125 -10.79 -22.14 -15.02
C THR A 125 -9.66 -22.86 -14.28
N HIS A 126 -8.43 -22.77 -14.81
CA HIS A 126 -7.25 -23.36 -14.18
C HIS A 126 -6.05 -22.43 -14.28
N ILE A 127 -5.20 -22.50 -13.27
CA ILE A 127 -3.88 -21.86 -13.20
C ILE A 127 -2.87 -22.98 -12.92
N ASP A 128 -1.86 -23.13 -13.80
CA ASP A 128 -0.82 -24.18 -13.72
C ASP A 128 -1.41 -25.59 -13.51
N ASN A 129 -2.50 -25.91 -14.23
CA ASN A 129 -3.28 -27.14 -14.18
C ASN A 129 -4.10 -27.36 -12.88
N GLU A 130 -4.08 -26.45 -11.92
CA GLU A 130 -4.95 -26.49 -10.76
C GLU A 130 -6.26 -25.76 -11.03
N SER A 131 -7.40 -26.40 -10.72
CA SER A 131 -8.71 -25.74 -10.81
C SER A 131 -8.80 -24.64 -9.76
N ILE A 132 -9.32 -23.47 -10.16
CA ILE A 132 -9.53 -22.33 -9.25
C ILE A 132 -10.99 -22.17 -8.85
N PHE A 133 -11.84 -23.17 -9.14
CA PHE A 133 -13.26 -23.13 -8.77
C PHE A 133 -13.42 -23.01 -7.26
N GLY A 134 -14.17 -22.00 -6.83
CA GLY A 134 -14.48 -21.79 -5.42
C GLY A 134 -13.39 -21.10 -4.61
N LEU A 135 -12.21 -20.79 -5.20
CA LEU A 135 -11.22 -19.93 -4.57
C LEU A 135 -11.76 -18.49 -4.46
N SER A 136 -11.33 -17.77 -3.45
CA SER A 136 -11.56 -16.34 -3.38
C SER A 136 -10.85 -15.62 -4.53
N LEU A 137 -11.33 -14.40 -4.85
CA LEU A 137 -10.67 -13.58 -5.86
C LEU A 137 -9.22 -13.27 -5.49
N THR A 138 -8.95 -13.00 -4.22
CA THR A 138 -7.59 -12.73 -3.71
C THR A 138 -6.67 -13.92 -3.93
N GLU A 139 -7.04 -15.12 -3.49
CA GLU A 139 -6.23 -16.35 -3.70
C GLU A 139 -5.95 -16.61 -5.18
N SER A 140 -6.94 -16.36 -6.05
CA SER A 140 -6.77 -16.52 -7.49
C SER A 140 -5.82 -15.48 -8.09
N VAL A 141 -5.91 -14.23 -7.65
CA VAL A 141 -5.03 -13.13 -8.07
C VAL A 141 -3.60 -13.40 -7.61
N ASP A 142 -3.38 -13.92 -6.40
CA ASP A 142 -2.05 -14.26 -5.90
C ASP A 142 -1.38 -15.36 -6.73
N LYS A 143 -2.15 -16.37 -7.17
CA LYS A 143 -1.66 -17.37 -8.13
C LYS A 143 -1.33 -16.79 -9.51
N LEU A 144 -2.06 -15.77 -9.98
CA LEU A 144 -1.80 -15.08 -11.26
C LEU A 144 -0.57 -14.18 -11.17
N ARG A 145 -0.32 -13.56 -10.02
CA ARG A 145 0.89 -12.77 -9.73
C ARG A 145 2.12 -13.66 -9.59
N GLY A 146 3.28 -13.05 -9.52
CA GLY A 146 4.53 -13.75 -9.26
C GLY A 146 5.74 -13.03 -9.82
N LEU A 147 6.90 -13.66 -9.71
CA LEU A 147 8.16 -13.08 -10.14
C LEU A 147 8.15 -12.76 -11.64
N VAL A 148 8.63 -11.57 -11.98
CA VAL A 148 8.81 -11.14 -13.38
C VAL A 148 9.70 -12.14 -14.12
N GLY A 149 9.29 -12.50 -15.33
CA GLY A 149 9.99 -13.47 -16.17
C GLY A 149 9.57 -14.92 -15.94
N THR A 150 8.77 -15.23 -14.91
CA THR A 150 8.19 -16.57 -14.75
C THR A 150 6.95 -16.74 -15.64
N THR A 151 6.67 -17.98 -16.05
CA THR A 151 5.52 -18.30 -16.88
C THR A 151 4.39 -18.89 -16.05
N VAL A 152 3.16 -18.54 -16.36
CA VAL A 152 1.93 -19.15 -15.85
C VAL A 152 1.12 -19.72 -17.01
N ASN A 153 0.53 -20.90 -16.82
CA ASN A 153 -0.31 -21.55 -17.79
C ASN A 153 -1.78 -21.44 -17.37
N LEU A 154 -2.60 -20.88 -18.26
CA LEU A 154 -4.02 -20.66 -17.99
C LEU A 154 -4.85 -21.56 -18.88
N LYS A 155 -5.94 -22.14 -18.32
CA LYS A 155 -7.05 -22.67 -19.13
C LYS A 155 -8.20 -21.69 -19.04
N ILE A 156 -8.67 -21.26 -20.21
CA ILE A 156 -9.66 -20.22 -20.36
C ILE A 156 -10.88 -20.78 -21.07
N ALA A 157 -12.05 -20.62 -20.46
CA ALA A 157 -13.32 -20.82 -21.14
C ALA A 157 -13.74 -19.50 -21.79
N ARG A 158 -14.02 -19.54 -23.08
CA ARG A 158 -14.42 -18.38 -23.89
C ARG A 158 -15.75 -18.69 -24.57
N GLU A 159 -16.65 -17.72 -24.58
CA GLU A 159 -17.92 -17.84 -25.28
C GLU A 159 -17.69 -18.07 -26.80
N GLY A 160 -18.31 -19.11 -27.33
CA GLY A 160 -18.19 -19.50 -28.74
C GLY A 160 -17.07 -20.48 -29.08
N GLU A 161 -16.26 -20.89 -28.06
CA GLU A 161 -15.27 -21.95 -28.19
C GLU A 161 -15.77 -23.23 -27.50
N ASP A 162 -15.70 -24.36 -28.19
CA ASP A 162 -16.16 -25.65 -27.66
C ASP A 162 -15.18 -26.27 -26.67
N GLU A 163 -13.89 -25.95 -26.78
CA GLU A 163 -12.83 -26.45 -25.89
C GLU A 163 -12.11 -25.29 -25.17
N PRO A 164 -11.65 -25.52 -23.94
CA PRO A 164 -10.87 -24.51 -23.21
C PRO A 164 -9.57 -24.15 -23.94
N LEU A 165 -9.26 -22.88 -24.02
CA LEU A 165 -8.02 -22.36 -24.58
C LEU A 165 -6.89 -22.54 -23.57
N GLU A 166 -5.76 -23.09 -23.97
CA GLU A 166 -4.55 -23.15 -23.15
C GLU A 166 -3.60 -22.03 -23.56
N ILE A 167 -3.34 -21.10 -22.63
CA ILE A 167 -2.54 -19.91 -22.88
C ILE A 167 -1.42 -19.84 -21.87
N SER A 168 -0.16 -19.84 -22.34
CA SER A 168 1.03 -19.63 -21.51
C SER A 168 1.45 -18.18 -21.58
N ILE A 169 1.59 -17.52 -20.41
CA ILE A 169 1.90 -16.10 -20.31
C ILE A 169 3.11 -15.89 -19.42
N THR A 170 4.11 -15.18 -19.92
CA THR A 170 5.26 -14.76 -19.10
C THR A 170 4.92 -13.49 -18.35
N ARG A 171 5.04 -13.51 -17.01
CA ARG A 171 4.78 -12.37 -16.14
C ARG A 171 5.75 -11.23 -16.44
N ALA A 172 5.24 -10.01 -16.48
CA ALA A 172 6.04 -8.80 -16.66
C ALA A 172 5.71 -7.78 -15.57
N ILE A 173 6.48 -6.70 -15.50
CA ILE A 173 6.16 -5.56 -14.65
C ILE A 173 4.89 -4.90 -15.20
N ILE A 174 3.85 -4.90 -14.39
CA ILE A 174 2.61 -4.19 -14.66
C ILE A 174 2.65 -2.88 -13.89
N THR A 175 2.49 -1.76 -14.58
CA THR A 175 2.42 -0.44 -13.95
C THR A 175 0.96 -0.03 -13.81
N VAL A 176 0.54 0.22 -12.58
CA VAL A 176 -0.82 0.71 -12.27
C VAL A 176 -0.84 2.22 -12.45
N GLU A 177 -1.76 2.72 -13.26
CA GLU A 177 -1.93 4.17 -13.39
C GLU A 177 -2.52 4.77 -12.10
N ALA A 178 -1.72 5.61 -11.42
CA ALA A 178 -2.16 6.35 -10.24
C ALA A 178 -3.15 7.47 -10.57
N VAL A 179 -3.24 7.90 -11.86
CA VAL A 179 -3.98 9.06 -12.29
C VAL A 179 -4.82 8.70 -13.52
N LYS A 180 -6.12 8.94 -13.43
CA LYS A 180 -7.04 8.93 -14.59
C LYS A 180 -7.46 10.37 -14.89
N PHE A 181 -7.62 10.74 -16.15
CA PHE A 181 -8.03 12.08 -16.52
C PHE A 181 -8.92 12.06 -17.77
N ARG A 182 -9.72 13.10 -17.89
CA ARG A 182 -10.58 13.34 -19.05
C ARG A 182 -10.95 14.81 -19.18
N ARG A 183 -11.33 15.20 -20.35
CA ARG A 183 -11.89 16.51 -20.63
C ARG A 183 -13.37 16.56 -20.24
N GLU A 184 -13.77 17.63 -19.54
CA GLU A 184 -15.17 17.97 -19.24
C GLU A 184 -15.46 19.38 -19.77
N GLY A 185 -15.86 19.49 -21.04
CA GLY A 185 -16.00 20.79 -21.70
C GLY A 185 -14.67 21.54 -21.79
N ASN A 186 -14.54 22.66 -21.08
CA ASN A 186 -13.31 23.44 -20.98
C ASN A 186 -12.59 23.26 -19.61
N VAL A 187 -12.94 22.22 -18.87
CA VAL A 187 -12.34 21.88 -17.58
C VAL A 187 -11.60 20.57 -17.72
N GLY A 188 -10.40 20.48 -17.13
CA GLY A 188 -9.65 19.23 -17.00
C GLY A 188 -10.08 18.48 -15.74
N TYR A 189 -10.66 17.29 -15.88
CA TYR A 189 -10.94 16.42 -14.73
C TYR A 189 -9.79 15.42 -14.54
N ILE A 190 -9.24 15.39 -13.33
CA ILE A 190 -8.11 14.55 -12.95
C ILE A 190 -8.48 13.80 -11.67
N LYS A 191 -8.51 12.47 -11.73
CA LYS A 191 -8.71 11.61 -10.56
C LYS A 191 -7.38 11.00 -10.15
N LEU A 192 -6.92 11.31 -8.94
CA LEU A 192 -5.76 10.68 -8.33
C LEU A 192 -6.23 9.51 -7.47
N ILE A 193 -5.86 8.28 -7.88
CA ILE A 193 -6.31 7.03 -7.26
C ILE A 193 -5.52 6.76 -5.97
N SER A 194 -4.19 6.92 -6.02
CA SER A 194 -3.30 6.73 -4.87
C SER A 194 -2.05 7.58 -5.02
N PHE A 195 -1.39 7.87 -3.91
CA PHE A 195 -0.08 8.56 -3.91
C PHE A 195 1.06 7.54 -4.05
N SER A 196 0.99 6.68 -5.09
CA SER A 196 2.09 5.80 -5.46
C SER A 196 3.22 6.58 -6.16
N GLU A 197 4.38 5.95 -6.41
CA GLU A 197 5.50 6.58 -7.13
C GLU A 197 5.15 7.16 -8.51
N GLN A 198 4.01 6.74 -9.06
CA GLN A 198 3.52 7.22 -10.35
C GLN A 198 2.66 8.51 -10.25
N ALA A 199 2.32 8.97 -9.02
CA ALA A 199 1.35 10.05 -8.80
C ALA A 199 1.80 11.39 -9.41
N ASP A 200 2.96 11.91 -9.02
CA ASP A 200 3.47 13.20 -9.53
C ASP A 200 3.61 13.21 -11.05
N ARG A 201 4.21 12.14 -11.60
CA ARG A 201 4.37 12.00 -13.06
C ARG A 201 3.01 11.91 -13.76
N GLY A 202 2.07 11.17 -13.18
CA GLY A 202 0.72 11.02 -13.70
C GLY A 202 -0.04 12.35 -13.74
N ILE A 203 0.03 13.15 -12.69
CA ILE A 203 -0.59 14.48 -12.61
C ILE A 203 0.01 15.40 -13.68
N LYS A 204 1.34 15.45 -13.81
CA LYS A 204 2.02 16.27 -14.83
C LYS A 204 1.62 15.86 -16.24
N LYS A 205 1.58 14.56 -16.51
CA LYS A 205 1.11 14.00 -17.80
C LYS A 205 -0.34 14.40 -18.08
N ALA A 206 -1.24 14.26 -17.09
CA ALA A 206 -2.63 14.61 -17.22
C ALA A 206 -2.84 16.09 -17.55
N ILE A 207 -2.16 16.99 -16.81
CA ILE A 207 -2.24 18.45 -17.03
C ILE A 207 -1.75 18.80 -18.44
N ASN A 208 -0.60 18.28 -18.87
CA ASN A 208 -0.05 18.54 -20.20
C ASN A 208 -0.97 18.05 -21.32
N ASN A 209 -1.53 16.86 -21.21
CA ASN A 209 -2.47 16.33 -22.19
C ASN A 209 -3.76 17.14 -22.26
N LEU A 210 -4.33 17.51 -21.12
CA LEU A 210 -5.55 18.33 -21.05
C LEU A 210 -5.31 19.74 -21.62
N LYS A 211 -4.15 20.36 -21.33
CA LYS A 211 -3.75 21.64 -21.96
C LYS A 211 -3.68 21.53 -23.48
N ALA A 212 -3.08 20.46 -23.99
CA ALA A 212 -2.98 20.22 -25.44
C ALA A 212 -4.34 19.96 -26.10
N GLU A 213 -5.22 19.19 -25.42
CA GLU A 213 -6.53 18.81 -25.95
C GLU A 213 -7.55 19.97 -25.94
N ILE A 214 -7.59 20.72 -24.84
CA ILE A 214 -8.55 21.81 -24.64
C ILE A 214 -8.09 23.11 -25.32
N GLY A 215 -6.77 23.34 -25.31
CA GLY A 215 -6.14 24.60 -25.69
C GLY A 215 -6.02 25.56 -24.52
N ASN A 216 -4.85 26.18 -24.35
CA ASN A 216 -4.55 27.06 -23.22
C ASN A 216 -5.57 28.22 -23.10
N ASP A 217 -6.04 28.77 -24.22
CA ASP A 217 -6.96 29.90 -24.24
C ASP A 217 -8.40 29.53 -23.82
N LYS A 218 -8.74 28.24 -23.86
CA LYS A 218 -10.08 27.71 -23.55
C LYS A 218 -10.15 27.01 -22.21
N LEU A 219 -9.02 26.59 -21.67
CA LEU A 219 -8.96 25.87 -20.42
C LEU A 219 -9.30 26.82 -19.24
N ILE A 220 -10.41 26.56 -18.59
CA ILE A 220 -10.90 27.37 -17.44
C ILE A 220 -10.18 26.97 -16.14
N GLY A 221 -9.85 25.67 -15.98
CA GLY A 221 -9.21 25.14 -14.77
C GLY A 221 -9.30 23.63 -14.71
N TYR A 222 -8.98 23.10 -13.51
CA TYR A 222 -8.97 21.66 -13.26
C TYR A 222 -9.84 21.30 -12.06
N VAL A 223 -10.37 20.09 -12.06
CA VAL A 223 -10.94 19.41 -10.90
C VAL A 223 -10.01 18.26 -10.51
N LEU A 224 -9.42 18.33 -9.32
CA LEU A 224 -8.65 17.22 -8.75
C LEU A 224 -9.57 16.41 -7.83
N ASP A 225 -9.89 15.19 -8.25
CA ASP A 225 -10.73 14.26 -7.49
C ASP A 225 -9.87 13.30 -6.67
N LEU A 226 -9.97 13.42 -5.35
CA LEU A 226 -9.31 12.56 -4.37
C LEU A 226 -10.27 11.60 -3.67
N ARG A 227 -11.51 11.49 -4.13
CA ARG A 227 -12.49 10.58 -3.54
C ARG A 227 -12.06 9.13 -3.71
N ASN A 228 -12.14 8.37 -2.61
CA ASN A 228 -11.67 6.98 -2.50
C ASN A 228 -10.15 6.82 -2.72
N ASN A 229 -9.37 7.87 -2.49
CA ASN A 229 -7.92 7.78 -2.44
C ASN A 229 -7.51 7.36 -1.02
N PRO A 230 -6.87 6.19 -0.82
CA PRO A 230 -6.50 5.71 0.50
C PRO A 230 -5.25 6.41 1.09
N GLY A 231 -4.58 7.25 0.29
CA GLY A 231 -3.31 7.85 0.64
C GLY A 231 -2.15 7.27 -0.15
N GLY A 232 -0.99 7.07 0.50
CA GLY A 232 0.23 6.51 -0.07
C GLY A 232 1.49 7.22 0.43
N LEU A 233 2.49 7.38 -0.43
CA LEU A 233 3.79 7.93 -0.10
C LEU A 233 3.73 9.43 0.23
N LEU A 234 4.22 9.82 1.41
CA LEU A 234 4.31 11.21 1.83
C LEU A 234 5.09 12.07 0.81
N GLY A 235 6.20 11.55 0.28
CA GLY A 235 7.01 12.24 -0.73
C GLY A 235 6.21 12.55 -2.01
N GLN A 236 5.33 11.66 -2.43
CA GLN A 236 4.47 11.87 -3.60
C GLN A 236 3.35 12.88 -3.30
N SER A 237 2.77 12.85 -2.12
CA SER A 237 1.77 13.84 -1.72
C SER A 237 2.36 15.25 -1.65
N ILE A 238 3.61 15.38 -1.16
CA ILE A 238 4.36 16.64 -1.17
C ILE A 238 4.61 17.10 -2.62
N SER A 239 5.12 16.23 -3.50
CA SER A 239 5.43 16.58 -4.89
C SER A 239 4.20 16.97 -5.70
N VAL A 240 3.08 16.27 -5.50
CA VAL A 240 1.80 16.61 -6.13
C VAL A 240 1.29 17.96 -5.61
N THR A 241 1.33 18.18 -4.30
CA THR A 241 0.87 19.45 -3.69
C THR A 241 1.75 20.63 -4.12
N ASP A 242 3.09 20.43 -4.16
CA ASP A 242 4.05 21.43 -4.63
C ASP A 242 3.79 21.86 -6.08
N SER A 243 3.19 20.98 -6.90
CA SER A 243 2.80 21.30 -8.27
C SER A 243 1.65 22.31 -8.37
N PHE A 244 0.95 22.59 -7.29
CA PHE A 244 -0.20 23.50 -7.24
C PHE A 244 -0.01 24.72 -6.32
N LEU A 245 1.09 24.79 -5.59
CA LEU A 245 1.34 25.87 -4.62
C LEU A 245 2.56 26.70 -5.02
N ASN A 246 2.45 28.02 -4.88
CA ASN A 246 3.53 28.97 -5.15
C ASN A 246 4.49 29.09 -3.96
N SER A 247 3.99 28.93 -2.75
CA SER A 247 4.74 29.13 -1.52
C SER A 247 3.97 28.58 -0.32
N GLY A 248 4.63 28.53 0.82
CA GLY A 248 4.03 28.09 2.08
C GLY A 248 4.52 26.71 2.50
N GLU A 249 4.14 26.32 3.71
CA GLU A 249 4.37 24.99 4.24
C GLU A 249 3.29 24.03 3.71
N ILE A 250 3.74 22.91 3.14
CA ILE A 250 2.84 21.86 2.64
C ILE A 250 2.45 20.95 3.80
N VAL A 251 3.46 20.45 4.52
CA VAL A 251 3.27 19.56 5.66
C VAL A 251 4.49 19.60 6.57
N SER A 252 4.28 19.37 7.85
CA SER A 252 5.36 19.15 8.81
C SER A 252 5.14 17.85 9.57
N THR A 253 6.25 17.18 9.91
CA THR A 253 6.27 16.01 10.77
C THR A 253 6.97 16.35 12.07
N LYS A 254 6.51 15.76 13.18
CA LYS A 254 7.10 16.00 14.51
C LYS A 254 7.19 14.69 15.25
N GLY A 255 8.40 14.27 15.54
CA GLY A 255 8.69 13.12 16.38
C GLY A 255 8.87 13.47 17.85
N ARG A 256 9.34 12.50 18.64
CA ARG A 256 9.65 12.69 20.07
C ARG A 256 10.84 13.61 20.26
N ASP A 257 11.87 13.45 19.45
CA ASP A 257 13.08 14.26 19.50
C ASP A 257 12.99 15.46 18.54
N LYS A 258 13.70 16.54 18.90
CA LYS A 258 13.74 17.75 18.05
C LYS A 258 14.41 17.52 16.70
N SER A 259 15.26 16.50 16.59
CA SER A 259 15.88 16.05 15.33
C SER A 259 14.89 15.42 14.36
N ASP A 260 13.72 14.97 14.85
CA ASP A 260 12.70 14.28 14.05
C ASP A 260 11.65 15.23 13.47
N ILE A 261 11.97 16.53 13.48
CA ILE A 261 11.07 17.55 12.90
C ILE A 261 11.42 17.70 11.42
N GLY A 262 10.50 17.30 10.55
CA GLY A 262 10.53 17.58 9.12
C GLY A 262 9.56 18.73 8.77
N SER A 263 9.97 19.67 7.93
CA SER A 263 9.10 20.70 7.36
C SER A 263 9.33 20.75 5.85
N PHE A 264 8.26 20.59 5.11
CA PHE A 264 8.26 20.57 3.64
C PHE A 264 7.49 21.78 3.13
N LYS A 265 8.16 22.57 2.27
CA LYS A 265 7.62 23.83 1.72
C LYS A 265 7.48 23.71 0.22
N ALA A 266 6.55 24.47 -0.34
CA ALA A 266 6.46 24.64 -1.77
C ALA A 266 7.69 25.38 -2.30
N LEU A 267 8.33 24.80 -3.33
CA LEU A 267 9.60 25.25 -3.87
C LEU A 267 9.55 25.55 -5.36
N LYS A 268 8.51 25.08 -6.07
CA LYS A 268 8.42 25.18 -7.52
C LYS A 268 7.37 26.21 -7.93
N GLU A 269 7.55 26.76 -9.12
CA GLU A 269 6.46 27.46 -9.77
C GLU A 269 5.32 26.45 -10.07
N PRO A 270 4.08 26.81 -9.78
CA PRO A 270 2.94 25.91 -9.98
C PRO A 270 2.79 25.61 -11.47
N ILE A 271 2.44 24.37 -11.77
CA ILE A 271 2.18 23.91 -13.15
C ILE A 271 0.95 24.63 -13.73
N SER A 272 0.08 25.17 -12.87
CA SER A 272 -1.11 25.90 -13.26
C SER A 272 -1.51 26.85 -12.15
N ASP A 273 -1.96 28.05 -12.55
CA ASP A 273 -2.55 29.05 -11.66
C ASP A 273 -3.94 28.58 -11.17
N LEU A 274 -3.94 27.57 -10.29
CA LEU A 274 -5.19 27.05 -9.73
C LEU A 274 -5.60 27.85 -8.52
N SER A 275 -6.69 28.55 -8.65
CA SER A 275 -7.53 28.94 -7.54
C SER A 275 -8.33 27.72 -7.09
N LEU A 276 -7.97 27.10 -5.98
CA LEU A 276 -8.73 25.99 -5.39
C LEU A 276 -10.06 26.55 -4.84
N ILE A 277 -11.17 26.22 -5.49
CA ILE A 277 -12.48 26.76 -5.15
C ILE A 277 -13.28 25.82 -4.23
N HIS A 278 -12.97 24.51 -4.17
CA HIS A 278 -13.71 23.56 -3.34
C HIS A 278 -12.81 22.46 -2.78
N ILE A 279 -12.71 22.42 -1.47
CA ILE A 279 -12.19 21.28 -0.71
C ILE A 279 -13.42 20.60 -0.10
N SER A 280 -13.81 19.43 -0.63
CA SER A 280 -14.68 18.54 0.12
C SER A 280 -13.87 17.94 1.26
N GLU A 281 -14.35 18.03 2.49
CA GLU A 281 -13.69 17.36 3.63
C GLU A 281 -13.47 15.87 3.32
N PRO A 282 -12.28 15.35 3.63
CA PRO A 282 -12.05 13.92 3.54
C PRO A 282 -13.02 13.23 4.51
N THR A 283 -13.87 12.38 3.99
CA THR A 283 -14.71 11.52 4.82
C THR A 283 -13.75 10.64 5.61
N ARG A 284 -13.52 10.95 6.88
CA ARG A 284 -12.84 10.04 7.79
C ARG A 284 -13.73 8.82 7.90
N LEU A 285 -13.28 7.69 7.36
CA LEU A 285 -13.82 6.40 7.72
C LEU A 285 -13.49 6.21 9.21
N SER A 286 -14.52 6.25 10.02
CA SER A 286 -14.48 5.96 11.46
C SER A 286 -14.28 4.48 11.67
#